data_cb5142fa614774d03d52400c25e43e94
#
_entry.id   cb5142fa614774d03d52400c25e43e94
#
_cell.length_a   1.000
_cell.length_b   1.000
_cell.length_c   1.000
_cell.angle_alpha   90.00
_cell.angle_beta   90.00
_cell.angle_gamma   90.00
#
_symmetry.space_group_name_H-M   'P 1'
#
loop_
_entity.id
_entity.type
_entity.pdbx_description
1 polymer ?
#
loop_
_entity_poly.entity_id
_entity_poly.type
_entity_poly.pdbx_seq_one_letter_code
_entity_poly.pdbx_strand_id
1 'polypeptide(L)'
;MASALHLGLYIGPVPIAAPAELVHAVSKVKVDEGSGSSQSGFEITLDLPQRSPLRTIFLVSGGGGGVPLMRVTLTVTLNGRTESLIDGMATNVETLPGEGGVAQIVVKGKDLSALMRVIELPGLPFPALPPSVRVLTILAKYAALGVIPMVIPSIADVPPLPIQRIPVQRGNDYDYIQRLAADVGYVFYLEPGPAVGTSKAYWGPEIRVGAPQPALTTNMDGASNVESLNFNFDRERKKMPIVFFQESASKAPIPVPIPDITPLNPPLGAIPPLPPKIEQLADTAHLSAPEALMKGFAFAALHSDSVFGNGQLDVMRYGRLLRSRRLVGVRGAGLPFDGLYYVQTVTHQIERGAYKQSFSLARNGLISTVPQVPV
;
A
#
# COMPACT_ATOMS: atom_id res chain seq x y z
N MET A 1 29.28 -17.79 0.29
CA MET A 1 29.43 -16.43 0.85
C MET A 1 28.27 -16.21 1.81
N ALA A 2 28.53 -15.85 3.07
CA ALA A 2 27.46 -15.54 4.00
C ALA A 2 26.68 -14.33 3.44
N SER A 3 25.38 -14.50 3.27
CA SER A 3 24.50 -13.41 2.83
C SER A 3 24.48 -12.33 3.92
N ALA A 4 25.13 -11.21 3.64
CA ALA A 4 25.21 -10.11 4.59
C ALA A 4 23.91 -9.29 4.53
N LEU A 5 23.13 -9.31 5.62
CA LEU A 5 21.99 -8.44 5.83
C LEU A 5 22.50 -7.18 6.53
N HIS A 6 22.24 -6.01 5.97
CA HIS A 6 22.55 -4.73 6.60
C HIS A 6 21.32 -3.85 6.65
N LEU A 7 20.98 -3.39 7.86
CA LEU A 7 19.90 -2.41 8.10
C LEU A 7 20.49 -1.00 8.06
N GLY A 8 19.94 -0.15 7.21
CA GLY A 8 20.23 1.29 7.19
C GLY A 8 19.10 2.08 7.83
N LEU A 9 19.44 2.96 8.74
CA LEU A 9 18.53 3.90 9.40
C LEU A 9 18.95 5.32 9.09
N TYR A 10 18.02 6.12 8.58
CA TYR A 10 18.24 7.53 8.28
C TYR A 10 17.19 8.36 9.03
N ILE A 11 17.60 9.50 9.58
CA ILE A 11 16.77 10.35 10.42
C ILE A 11 16.93 11.81 9.99
N GLY A 12 15.86 12.58 10.13
CA GLY A 12 15.86 14.02 9.86
C GLY A 12 15.07 14.40 8.61
N PRO A 13 14.72 15.70 8.46
CA PRO A 13 13.92 16.19 7.31
C PRO A 13 14.63 15.90 5.97
N VAL A 14 15.94 16.03 5.95
CA VAL A 14 16.82 15.44 4.92
C VAL A 14 17.39 14.16 5.52
N PRO A 15 17.19 12.99 4.89
CA PRO A 15 17.64 11.72 5.45
C PRO A 15 19.16 11.68 5.63
N ILE A 16 19.62 11.75 6.87
CA ILE A 16 21.02 11.61 7.25
C ILE A 16 21.19 10.25 7.93
N ALA A 17 22.25 9.53 7.61
CA ALA A 17 22.53 8.25 8.24
C ALA A 17 22.60 8.40 9.76
N ALA A 18 21.88 7.56 10.47
CA ALA A 18 21.90 7.55 11.93
C ALA A 18 23.28 7.14 12.46
N PRO A 19 23.70 7.64 13.62
CA PRO A 19 24.94 7.20 14.26
C PRO A 19 24.96 5.68 14.44
N ALA A 20 26.13 5.07 14.32
CA ALA A 20 26.27 3.61 14.43
C ALA A 20 25.75 3.08 15.78
N GLU A 21 25.93 3.82 16.86
CA GLU A 21 25.42 3.48 18.19
C GLU A 21 23.89 3.32 18.19
N LEU A 22 23.19 4.18 17.46
CA LEU A 22 21.73 4.11 17.36
C LEU A 22 21.30 2.89 16.54
N VAL A 23 22.00 2.61 15.42
CA VAL A 23 21.71 1.43 14.60
C VAL A 23 21.97 0.14 15.40
N HIS A 24 23.02 0.10 16.19
CA HIS A 24 23.33 -1.02 17.09
C HIS A 24 22.32 -1.19 18.22
N ALA A 25 21.68 -0.10 18.66
CA ALA A 25 20.62 -0.15 19.68
C ALA A 25 19.29 -0.71 19.14
N VAL A 26 19.12 -0.80 17.83
CA VAL A 26 17.91 -1.38 17.23
C VAL A 26 17.85 -2.87 17.57
N SER A 27 16.82 -3.27 18.29
CA SER A 27 16.54 -4.68 18.62
C SER A 27 15.52 -5.31 17.70
N LYS A 28 14.52 -4.53 17.28
CA LYS A 28 13.44 -5.00 16.41
C LYS A 28 12.96 -3.89 15.48
N VAL A 29 12.67 -4.27 14.25
CA VAL A 29 12.00 -3.42 13.25
C VAL A 29 10.82 -4.18 12.68
N LYS A 30 9.66 -3.51 12.64
CA LYS A 30 8.47 -3.97 11.93
C LYS A 30 8.09 -2.93 10.90
N VAL A 31 7.84 -3.35 9.66
CA VAL A 31 7.32 -2.47 8.60
C VAL A 31 6.14 -3.16 7.94
N ASP A 32 5.01 -2.47 7.91
CA ASP A 32 3.78 -2.97 7.29
C ASP A 32 3.56 -2.26 5.95
N GLU A 33 3.55 -3.01 4.86
CA GLU A 33 3.16 -2.56 3.53
C GLU A 33 1.75 -3.09 3.21
N GLY A 34 0.84 -2.22 2.79
CA GLY A 34 -0.53 -2.63 2.44
C GLY A 34 -0.85 -2.49 0.96
N SER A 35 -1.97 -3.06 0.52
CA SER A 35 -2.54 -2.88 -0.82
C SER A 35 -3.57 -1.75 -0.88
N GLY A 36 -4.02 -1.46 -2.09
CA GLY A 36 -5.03 -0.44 -2.32
C GLY A 36 -4.59 0.91 -1.76
N SER A 37 -5.50 1.57 -1.08
CA SER A 37 -5.28 2.88 -0.44
C SER A 37 -4.79 2.81 1.00
N SER A 38 -4.31 1.67 1.48
CA SER A 38 -3.80 1.56 2.85
C SER A 38 -2.46 2.27 3.02
N GLN A 39 -2.30 2.93 4.17
CA GLN A 39 -1.03 3.56 4.55
C GLN A 39 -0.06 2.49 5.03
N SER A 40 1.20 2.63 4.63
CA SER A 40 2.31 1.86 5.20
C SER A 40 2.69 2.42 6.58
N GLY A 41 3.18 1.55 7.45
CA GLY A 41 3.59 1.93 8.80
C GLY A 41 4.89 1.26 9.22
N PHE A 42 5.50 1.78 10.28
CA PHE A 42 6.69 1.17 10.87
C PHE A 42 6.68 1.26 12.39
N GLU A 43 7.40 0.33 12.99
CA GLU A 43 7.71 0.30 14.41
C GLU A 43 9.18 -0.10 14.58
N ILE A 44 9.93 0.70 15.32
CA ILE A 44 11.35 0.46 15.62
C ILE A 44 11.48 0.38 17.14
N THR A 45 12.01 -0.72 17.64
CA THR A 45 12.34 -0.89 19.05
C THR A 45 13.84 -0.72 19.24
N LEU A 46 14.22 0.16 20.15
CA LEU A 46 15.58 0.50 20.49
C LEU A 46 15.84 0.14 21.97
N ASP A 47 16.89 -0.61 22.20
CA ASP A 47 17.35 -0.95 23.55
C ASP A 47 18.46 0.03 23.95
N LEU A 48 18.15 1.00 24.80
CA LEU A 48 19.08 2.06 25.21
C LEU A 48 19.27 2.08 26.73
N PRO A 49 20.53 2.27 27.21
CA PRO A 49 20.77 2.52 28.63
C PRO A 49 19.93 3.69 29.14
N GLN A 50 19.44 3.62 30.36
CA GLN A 50 18.59 4.67 30.94
C GLN A 50 19.22 6.07 30.91
N ARG A 51 20.53 6.19 30.93
CA ARG A 51 21.26 7.46 30.88
C ARG A 51 21.76 7.84 29.50
N SER A 52 21.35 7.13 28.43
CA SER A 52 21.79 7.44 27.08
C SER A 52 21.23 8.79 26.59
N PRO A 53 22.09 9.70 26.09
CA PRO A 53 21.64 10.96 25.51
C PRO A 53 20.80 10.75 24.23
N LEU A 54 20.93 9.58 23.58
CA LEU A 54 20.16 9.23 22.38
C LEU A 54 18.65 9.13 22.65
N ARG A 55 18.25 8.87 23.91
CA ARG A 55 16.83 8.90 24.32
C ARG A 55 16.20 10.26 24.09
N THR A 56 16.97 11.31 24.33
CA THR A 56 16.51 12.69 24.22
C THR A 56 16.25 13.08 22.75
N ILE A 57 16.99 12.50 21.81
CA ILE A 57 16.82 12.80 20.37
C ILE A 57 15.38 12.49 19.92
N PHE A 58 14.84 11.35 20.30
CA PHE A 58 13.47 10.97 19.90
C PHE A 58 12.38 11.72 20.68
N LEU A 59 12.64 12.09 21.95
CA LEU A 59 11.69 12.79 22.78
C LEU A 59 11.65 14.30 22.49
N VAL A 60 12.81 14.93 22.24
CA VAL A 60 12.88 16.37 21.92
C VAL A 60 12.38 16.65 20.52
N SER A 61 12.53 15.70 19.60
CA SER A 61 11.95 15.81 18.26
C SER A 61 10.40 15.91 18.27
N GLY A 62 9.74 15.56 19.39
CA GLY A 62 8.29 15.65 19.56
C GLY A 62 7.80 16.79 20.47
N GLY A 63 8.68 17.55 21.13
CA GLY A 63 8.31 18.40 22.28
C GLY A 63 8.51 19.91 22.17
N GLY A 64 9.02 20.44 21.09
CA GLY A 64 9.25 21.89 20.97
C GLY A 64 8.32 22.55 19.98
N GLY A 65 7.69 23.65 20.33
CA GLY A 65 6.61 24.43 19.67
C GLY A 65 6.62 24.72 18.17
N GLY A 66 7.31 23.93 17.37
CA GLY A 66 7.18 23.78 15.93
C GLY A 66 7.17 22.28 15.67
N VAL A 67 6.36 21.77 14.75
CA VAL A 67 6.27 20.34 14.45
C VAL A 67 7.67 19.84 14.02
N PRO A 68 8.46 19.24 14.91
CA PRO A 68 9.71 18.63 14.50
C PRO A 68 9.36 17.34 13.81
N LEU A 69 9.31 17.42 12.49
CA LEU A 69 9.02 16.32 11.60
C LEU A 69 10.20 15.33 11.67
N MET A 70 10.13 14.38 12.59
CA MET A 70 11.12 13.31 12.62
C MET A 70 10.84 12.31 11.49
N ARG A 71 11.40 12.61 10.33
CA ARG A 71 11.40 11.68 9.20
C ARG A 71 12.35 10.53 9.50
N VAL A 72 11.90 9.34 9.22
CA VAL A 72 12.64 8.09 9.38
C VAL A 72 12.58 7.34 8.05
N THR A 73 13.76 7.03 7.50
CA THR A 73 13.87 6.17 6.32
C THR A 73 14.62 4.91 6.70
N LEU A 74 14.01 3.75 6.43
CA LEU A 74 14.60 2.45 6.65
C LEU A 74 14.99 1.82 5.32
N THR A 75 16.21 1.31 5.25
CA THR A 75 16.70 0.56 4.10
C THR A 75 17.25 -0.79 4.54
N VAL A 76 17.22 -1.75 3.65
CA VAL A 76 17.84 -3.05 3.84
C VAL A 76 18.75 -3.34 2.64
N THR A 77 19.97 -3.74 2.94
CA THR A 77 20.88 -4.27 1.92
C THR A 77 20.91 -5.79 2.05
N LEU A 78 20.51 -6.46 0.99
CA LEU A 78 20.48 -7.92 0.88
C LEU A 78 21.25 -8.32 -0.40
N ASN A 79 22.23 -9.18 -0.27
CA ASN A 79 23.03 -9.65 -1.41
C ASN A 79 23.60 -8.50 -2.27
N GLY A 80 24.04 -7.41 -1.65
CA GLY A 80 24.60 -6.23 -2.32
C GLY A 80 23.56 -5.30 -2.96
N ARG A 81 22.26 -5.58 -2.84
CA ARG A 81 21.18 -4.70 -3.25
C ARG A 81 20.60 -3.95 -2.05
N THR A 82 20.60 -2.63 -2.13
CA THR A 82 19.96 -1.78 -1.13
C THR A 82 18.56 -1.39 -1.61
N GLU A 83 17.57 -1.67 -0.79
CA GLU A 83 16.17 -1.32 -1.04
C GLU A 83 15.60 -0.55 0.14
N SER A 84 14.83 0.50 -0.14
CA SER A 84 14.09 1.23 0.89
C SER A 84 12.86 0.42 1.29
N LEU A 85 12.67 0.21 2.61
CA LEU A 85 11.49 -0.44 3.16
C LEU A 85 10.38 0.57 3.38
N ILE A 86 10.71 1.68 4.00
CA ILE A 86 9.77 2.76 4.26
C ILE A 86 10.50 4.10 4.33
N ASP A 87 9.80 5.14 3.93
CA ASP A 87 10.16 6.53 4.12
C ASP A 87 8.95 7.20 4.77
N GLY A 88 9.06 7.58 6.01
CA GLY A 88 7.91 7.97 6.79
C GLY A 88 8.22 8.95 7.91
N MET A 89 7.19 9.22 8.69
CA MET A 89 7.21 10.14 9.83
C MET A 89 6.91 9.38 11.11
N ALA A 90 7.75 9.59 12.12
CA ALA A 90 7.43 9.15 13.48
C ALA A 90 6.21 9.92 14.00
N THR A 91 5.22 9.17 14.46
CA THR A 91 3.95 9.72 14.98
C THR A 91 3.79 9.49 16.48
N ASN A 92 4.48 8.49 17.01
CA ASN A 92 4.43 8.16 18.44
C ASN A 92 5.78 7.62 18.91
N VAL A 93 6.17 7.99 20.12
CA VAL A 93 7.36 7.48 20.80
C VAL A 93 6.94 7.02 22.19
N GLU A 94 7.09 5.74 22.46
CA GLU A 94 6.79 5.13 23.75
C GLU A 94 8.09 4.74 24.46
N THR A 95 8.14 4.90 25.76
CA THR A 95 9.27 4.42 26.58
C THR A 95 8.76 3.32 27.49
N LEU A 96 9.31 2.12 27.35
CA LEU A 96 8.96 0.96 28.15
C LEU A 96 10.13 0.63 29.10
N PRO A 97 9.85 0.19 30.36
CA PRO A 97 10.88 -0.34 31.20
C PRO A 97 11.43 -1.64 30.60
N GLY A 98 12.75 -1.74 30.51
CA GLY A 98 13.43 -2.96 30.09
C GLY A 98 14.16 -3.61 31.26
N GLU A 99 14.65 -4.81 31.04
CA GLU A 99 15.40 -5.56 32.06
C GLU A 99 16.83 -5.03 32.24
N GLY A 100 17.40 -5.17 33.45
CA GLY A 100 18.82 -4.90 33.68
C GLY A 100 19.27 -3.43 33.56
N GLY A 101 18.36 -2.44 33.72
CA GLY A 101 18.72 -1.01 33.60
C GLY A 101 18.75 -0.49 32.16
N VAL A 102 18.31 -1.29 31.22
CA VAL A 102 18.05 -0.90 29.83
C VAL A 102 16.61 -0.43 29.74
N ALA A 103 16.35 0.65 28.99
CA ALA A 103 15.00 1.08 28.68
C ALA A 103 14.76 0.83 27.18
N GLN A 104 13.55 0.39 26.86
CA GLN A 104 13.14 0.25 25.46
C GLN A 104 12.43 1.52 25.00
N ILE A 105 12.83 2.02 23.85
CA ILE A 105 12.12 3.08 23.15
C ILE A 105 11.49 2.47 21.92
N VAL A 106 10.17 2.61 21.79
CA VAL A 106 9.40 2.15 20.65
C VAL A 106 8.97 3.37 19.86
N VAL A 107 9.52 3.52 18.65
CA VAL A 107 9.18 4.58 17.71
C VAL A 107 8.22 4.02 16.68
N LYS A 108 6.99 4.53 16.66
CA LYS A 108 5.96 4.16 15.68
C LYS A 108 5.75 5.30 14.70
N GLY A 109 5.50 4.96 13.46
CA GLY A 109 5.26 5.95 12.42
C GLY A 109 4.49 5.40 11.22
N LYS A 110 4.19 6.31 10.30
CA LYS A 110 3.52 6.04 9.04
C LYS A 110 4.35 6.59 7.89
N ASP A 111 4.03 6.19 6.66
CA ASP A 111 4.63 6.78 5.47
C ASP A 111 4.42 8.32 5.41
N LEU A 112 5.05 8.99 4.45
CA LEU A 112 5.01 10.46 4.36
C LEU A 112 3.58 11.01 4.17
N SER A 113 2.59 10.19 3.87
CA SER A 113 1.19 10.64 3.80
C SER A 113 0.65 11.09 5.16
N ALA A 114 1.31 10.75 6.27
CA ALA A 114 0.99 11.30 7.58
C ALA A 114 1.07 12.83 7.62
N LEU A 115 2.02 13.42 6.87
CA LEU A 115 2.14 14.89 6.73
C LEU A 115 0.95 15.52 6.03
N MET A 116 0.32 14.80 5.12
CA MET A 116 -0.83 15.29 4.38
C MET A 116 -2.10 15.40 5.25
N ARG A 117 -2.04 14.87 6.48
CA ARG A 117 -3.12 14.95 7.49
C ARG A 117 -2.93 16.03 8.53
N VAL A 118 -1.75 16.67 8.59
CA VAL A 118 -1.40 17.63 9.65
C VAL A 118 -2.21 18.91 9.54
N ILE A 119 -2.53 19.37 8.33
CA ILE A 119 -3.23 20.63 8.09
C ILE A 119 -4.60 20.36 7.52
N GLU A 120 -5.63 20.85 8.22
CA GLU A 120 -6.99 20.90 7.71
C GLU A 120 -7.27 22.24 7.04
N LEU A 121 -7.73 22.19 5.80
CA LEU A 121 -8.05 23.39 5.04
C LEU A 121 -9.56 23.67 5.12
N PRO A 122 -9.95 24.93 5.42
CA PRO A 122 -11.36 25.31 5.62
C PRO A 122 -12.17 25.36 4.31
N GLY A 123 -11.52 25.21 3.18
CA GLY A 123 -12.15 25.20 1.86
C GLY A 123 -11.30 25.86 0.79
N LEU A 124 -10.41 25.08 0.16
CA LEU A 124 -9.63 25.55 -0.98
C LEU A 124 -10.40 25.28 -2.29
N PRO A 125 -10.80 26.33 -3.04
CA PRO A 125 -11.52 26.15 -4.30
C PRO A 125 -10.58 25.75 -5.44
N PHE A 126 -11.05 24.87 -6.32
CA PHE A 126 -10.36 24.43 -7.53
C PHE A 126 -11.25 24.69 -8.77
N PRO A 127 -11.41 25.95 -9.20
CA PRO A 127 -12.28 26.27 -10.35
C PRO A 127 -11.74 25.64 -11.62
N ALA A 128 -12.60 24.97 -12.39
CA ALA A 128 -12.28 24.35 -13.69
C ALA A 128 -11.12 23.36 -13.70
N LEU A 129 -10.73 22.79 -12.55
CA LEU A 129 -9.65 21.80 -12.47
C LEU A 129 -10.22 20.36 -12.40
N PRO A 130 -9.83 19.46 -13.30
CA PRO A 130 -10.21 18.05 -13.24
C PRO A 130 -9.55 17.36 -12.02
N PRO A 131 -10.04 16.20 -11.58
CA PRO A 131 -9.54 15.48 -10.41
C PRO A 131 -8.03 15.25 -10.43
N SER A 132 -7.45 14.78 -11.55
CA SER A 132 -6.02 14.51 -11.68
C SER A 132 -5.16 15.75 -11.44
N VAL A 133 -5.55 16.91 -12.00
CA VAL A 133 -4.81 18.16 -11.84
C VAL A 133 -4.91 18.68 -10.41
N ARG A 134 -6.06 18.51 -9.74
CA ARG A 134 -6.19 18.84 -8.31
C ARG A 134 -5.24 18.01 -7.46
N VAL A 135 -5.15 16.70 -7.72
CA VAL A 135 -4.20 15.81 -7.05
C VAL A 135 -2.76 16.26 -7.29
N LEU A 136 -2.37 16.56 -8.54
CA LEU A 136 -1.03 17.06 -8.85
C LEU A 136 -0.72 18.38 -8.12
N THR A 137 -1.67 19.31 -8.08
CA THR A 137 -1.51 20.60 -7.38
C THR A 137 -1.29 20.40 -5.88
N ILE A 138 -1.98 19.45 -5.27
CA ILE A 138 -1.80 19.14 -3.85
C ILE A 138 -0.45 18.46 -3.62
N LEU A 139 -0.08 17.47 -4.44
CA LEU A 139 1.18 16.73 -4.30
C LEU A 139 2.40 17.62 -4.52
N ALA A 140 2.30 18.67 -5.33
CA ALA A 140 3.39 19.64 -5.55
C ALA A 140 3.87 20.31 -4.26
N LYS A 141 3.00 20.47 -3.25
CA LYS A 141 3.38 21.02 -1.92
C LYS A 141 4.44 20.15 -1.22
N TYR A 142 4.48 18.85 -1.51
CA TYR A 142 5.36 17.88 -0.88
C TYR A 142 6.61 17.56 -1.71
N ALA A 143 6.81 18.22 -2.86
CA ALA A 143 7.96 17.99 -3.74
C ALA A 143 9.30 18.26 -3.04
N ALA A 144 9.37 19.27 -2.16
CA ALA A 144 10.57 19.57 -1.36
C ALA A 144 10.97 18.43 -0.41
N LEU A 145 10.05 17.54 -0.07
CA LEU A 145 10.29 16.34 0.74
C LEU A 145 10.66 15.11 -0.10
N GLY A 146 10.87 15.28 -1.41
CA GLY A 146 11.19 14.20 -2.32
C GLY A 146 9.98 13.35 -2.75
N VAL A 147 8.76 13.87 -2.59
CA VAL A 147 7.55 13.20 -3.08
C VAL A 147 7.43 13.40 -4.59
N ILE A 148 7.45 12.31 -5.33
CA ILE A 148 7.36 12.27 -6.80
C ILE A 148 5.94 11.84 -7.17
N PRO A 149 5.12 12.73 -7.77
CA PRO A 149 3.77 12.39 -8.15
C PRO A 149 3.75 11.45 -9.37
N MET A 150 2.95 10.39 -9.29
CA MET A 150 2.59 9.51 -10.39
C MET A 150 1.07 9.46 -10.47
N VAL A 151 0.51 10.34 -11.29
CA VAL A 151 -0.94 10.53 -11.42
C VAL A 151 -1.40 10.07 -12.80
N ILE A 152 -2.34 9.15 -12.84
CA ILE A 152 -2.94 8.62 -14.08
C ILE A 152 -4.34 9.22 -14.21
N PRO A 153 -4.62 10.07 -15.23
CA PRO A 153 -5.97 10.58 -15.45
C PRO A 153 -6.99 9.47 -15.66
N SER A 154 -8.19 9.61 -15.12
CA SER A 154 -9.28 8.66 -15.37
C SER A 154 -10.05 9.00 -16.65
N ILE A 155 -10.86 8.06 -17.15
CA ILE A 155 -11.75 8.32 -18.26
C ILE A 155 -12.85 9.36 -17.92
N ALA A 156 -13.11 9.57 -16.64
CA ALA A 156 -14.04 10.58 -16.11
C ALA A 156 -13.30 11.85 -15.61
N ASP A 157 -12.07 12.09 -16.06
CA ASP A 157 -11.25 13.25 -15.65
C ASP A 157 -11.65 14.52 -16.39
N VAL A 158 -12.92 14.90 -16.22
CA VAL A 158 -13.51 16.07 -16.91
C VAL A 158 -13.48 17.27 -15.96
N PRO A 159 -13.00 18.45 -16.42
CA PRO A 159 -13.06 19.66 -15.61
C PRO A 159 -14.51 20.09 -15.41
N PRO A 160 -14.93 20.36 -14.16
CA PRO A 160 -16.28 20.86 -13.89
C PRO A 160 -16.43 22.28 -14.43
N LEU A 161 -17.59 22.57 -15.02
CA LEU A 161 -17.91 23.93 -15.45
C LEU A 161 -18.11 24.83 -14.23
N PRO A 162 -17.37 25.94 -14.09
CA PRO A 162 -17.44 26.81 -12.91
C PRO A 162 -18.83 27.40 -12.64
N ILE A 163 -19.63 27.54 -13.70
CA ILE A 163 -21.04 28.01 -13.58
C ILE A 163 -21.97 26.97 -12.94
N GLN A 164 -21.59 25.67 -12.97
CA GLN A 164 -22.37 24.58 -12.39
C GLN A 164 -21.85 24.20 -11.01
N ARG A 165 -20.53 24.06 -10.87
CA ARG A 165 -19.91 23.63 -9.62
C ARG A 165 -18.44 24.07 -9.56
N ILE A 166 -18.05 24.64 -8.43
CA ILE A 166 -16.65 24.83 -8.08
C ILE A 166 -16.28 23.78 -7.04
N PRO A 167 -15.42 22.82 -7.36
CA PRO A 167 -14.93 21.85 -6.38
C PRO A 167 -14.15 22.54 -5.27
N VAL A 168 -14.37 22.13 -4.05
CA VAL A 168 -13.73 22.70 -2.87
C VAL A 168 -13.09 21.56 -2.07
N GLN A 169 -11.83 21.70 -1.72
CA GLN A 169 -11.17 20.82 -0.78
C GLN A 169 -11.64 21.16 0.64
N ARG A 170 -12.21 20.20 1.32
CA ARG A 170 -12.53 20.26 2.74
C ARG A 170 -11.77 19.15 3.48
N GLY A 171 -11.23 19.49 4.64
CA GLY A 171 -10.37 18.59 5.42
C GLY A 171 -8.93 18.62 4.93
N ASN A 172 -8.18 17.60 5.31
CA ASN A 172 -6.76 17.48 4.98
C ASN A 172 -6.51 16.98 3.55
N ASP A 173 -5.27 17.14 3.09
CA ASP A 173 -4.87 16.77 1.73
C ASP A 173 -5.03 15.27 1.47
N TYR A 174 -4.68 14.41 2.44
CA TYR A 174 -4.75 12.97 2.28
C TYR A 174 -6.18 12.47 2.06
N ASP A 175 -7.11 12.87 2.93
CA ASP A 175 -8.49 12.41 2.86
C ASP A 175 -9.21 12.97 1.63
N TYR A 176 -8.81 14.15 1.15
CA TYR A 176 -9.33 14.70 -0.10
C TYR A 176 -8.86 13.90 -1.32
N ILE A 177 -7.54 13.59 -1.41
CA ILE A 177 -6.99 12.76 -2.50
C ILE A 177 -7.59 11.37 -2.49
N GLN A 178 -7.75 10.76 -1.30
CA GLN A 178 -8.37 9.43 -1.15
C GLN A 178 -9.81 9.43 -1.65
N ARG A 179 -10.57 10.48 -1.34
CA ARG A 179 -11.95 10.64 -1.81
C ARG A 179 -12.00 10.74 -3.33
N LEU A 180 -11.12 11.57 -3.92
CA LEU A 180 -11.02 11.66 -5.38
C LEU A 180 -10.63 10.34 -6.04
N ALA A 181 -9.79 9.53 -5.39
CA ALA A 181 -9.46 8.19 -5.87
C ALA A 181 -10.68 7.26 -5.79
N ALA A 182 -11.36 7.23 -4.66
CA ALA A 182 -12.54 6.39 -4.44
C ALA A 182 -13.69 6.72 -5.43
N ASP A 183 -13.90 8.00 -5.76
CA ASP A 183 -14.94 8.44 -6.69
C ASP A 183 -14.76 7.84 -8.09
N VAL A 184 -13.51 7.51 -8.49
CA VAL A 184 -13.19 6.93 -9.80
C VAL A 184 -12.63 5.50 -9.74
N GLY A 185 -12.70 4.86 -8.57
CA GLY A 185 -12.21 3.50 -8.38
C GLY A 185 -10.70 3.36 -8.44
N TYR A 186 -10.00 4.43 -8.13
CA TYR A 186 -8.55 4.47 -8.06
C TYR A 186 -8.05 4.24 -6.64
N VAL A 187 -6.75 4.04 -6.52
CA VAL A 187 -6.03 3.94 -5.26
C VAL A 187 -5.06 5.10 -5.13
N PHE A 188 -4.84 5.53 -3.89
CA PHE A 188 -3.79 6.49 -3.57
C PHE A 188 -2.92 5.95 -2.45
N TYR A 189 -1.63 5.88 -2.68
CA TYR A 189 -0.64 5.46 -1.70
C TYR A 189 0.72 6.10 -1.97
N LEU A 190 1.57 6.08 -0.93
CA LEU A 190 2.98 6.41 -1.06
C LEU A 190 3.80 5.12 -0.92
N GLU A 191 4.81 4.98 -1.77
CA GLU A 191 5.82 3.94 -1.66
C GLU A 191 7.23 4.54 -1.69
N PRO A 192 8.22 3.93 -1.02
CA PRO A 192 9.58 4.39 -1.08
C PRO A 192 10.08 4.44 -2.52
N GLY A 193 10.77 5.51 -2.88
CA GLY A 193 11.40 5.67 -4.18
C GLY A 193 12.72 4.90 -4.30
N PRO A 194 13.33 4.94 -5.48
CA PRO A 194 14.59 4.23 -5.75
C PRO A 194 15.78 4.82 -4.99
N ALA A 195 15.71 6.09 -4.62
CA ALA A 195 16.75 6.76 -3.84
C ALA A 195 16.26 7.02 -2.41
N VAL A 196 17.18 6.97 -1.45
CA VAL A 196 16.92 7.33 -0.05
C VAL A 196 16.38 8.75 0.01
N GLY A 197 15.28 8.93 0.72
CA GLY A 197 14.64 10.25 0.86
C GLY A 197 13.74 10.65 -0.31
N THR A 198 13.42 9.72 -1.19
CA THR A 198 12.38 9.90 -2.20
C THR A 198 11.22 8.96 -1.97
N SER A 199 10.01 9.40 -2.29
CA SER A 199 8.78 8.60 -2.23
C SER A 199 7.94 8.85 -3.45
N LYS A 200 7.36 7.81 -4.03
CA LYS A 200 6.39 7.92 -5.12
C LYS A 200 4.99 8.03 -4.55
N ALA A 201 4.27 9.06 -4.94
CA ALA A 201 2.85 9.23 -4.63
C ALA A 201 2.04 8.77 -5.84
N TYR A 202 1.50 7.57 -5.76
CA TYR A 202 0.71 6.98 -6.84
C TYR A 202 -0.77 7.29 -6.66
N TRP A 203 -1.40 7.84 -7.69
CA TRP A 203 -2.84 8.01 -7.82
C TRP A 203 -3.28 7.47 -9.16
N GLY A 204 -4.00 6.36 -9.17
CA GLY A 204 -4.36 5.65 -10.40
C GLY A 204 -5.13 4.36 -10.13
N PRO A 205 -5.47 3.58 -11.16
CA PRO A 205 -6.12 2.29 -11.02
C PRO A 205 -5.20 1.28 -10.31
N GLU A 206 -5.77 0.28 -9.64
CA GLU A 206 -4.97 -0.84 -9.15
C GLU A 206 -4.44 -1.66 -10.32
N ILE A 207 -3.12 -1.86 -10.37
CA ILE A 207 -2.44 -2.55 -11.48
C ILE A 207 -2.10 -3.97 -11.05
N ARG A 208 -2.69 -4.97 -11.72
CA ARG A 208 -2.42 -6.40 -11.50
C ARG A 208 -1.80 -7.07 -12.73
N VAL A 209 -0.99 -6.31 -13.46
CA VAL A 209 -0.22 -6.78 -14.62
C VAL A 209 1.25 -6.44 -14.44
N GLY A 210 2.13 -7.18 -15.10
CA GLY A 210 3.56 -6.95 -15.06
C GLY A 210 4.35 -8.23 -14.80
N ALA A 211 5.66 -8.11 -14.73
CA ALA A 211 6.54 -9.23 -14.42
C ALA A 211 6.33 -9.67 -12.95
N PRO A 212 6.04 -10.96 -12.70
CA PRO A 212 5.89 -11.46 -11.35
C PRO A 212 7.23 -11.46 -10.61
N GLN A 213 7.17 -11.34 -9.30
CA GLN A 213 8.28 -11.57 -8.39
C GLN A 213 8.65 -13.06 -8.41
N PRO A 214 9.86 -13.45 -7.95
CA PRO A 214 10.24 -14.85 -7.85
C PRO A 214 9.19 -15.67 -7.11
N ALA A 215 8.97 -16.89 -7.58
CA ALA A 215 7.87 -17.72 -7.09
C ALA A 215 8.06 -18.13 -5.62
N LEU A 216 6.95 -18.14 -4.90
CA LEU A 216 6.82 -18.77 -3.59
C LEU A 216 6.61 -20.28 -3.81
N THR A 217 7.46 -21.09 -3.20
CA THR A 217 7.41 -22.55 -3.33
C THR A 217 7.12 -23.21 -2.00
N THR A 218 6.14 -24.11 -1.98
CA THR A 218 5.74 -24.89 -0.81
C THR A 218 5.66 -26.37 -1.14
N ASN A 219 5.76 -27.25 -0.15
CA ASN A 219 5.66 -28.71 -0.33
C ASN A 219 6.60 -29.31 -1.40
N MET A 220 7.75 -28.69 -1.59
CA MET A 220 8.76 -29.11 -2.57
C MET A 220 10.09 -29.46 -1.90
N ASP A 221 10.04 -30.07 -0.71
CA ASP A 221 11.19 -30.45 0.11
C ASP A 221 12.25 -29.31 0.21
N GLY A 222 13.48 -29.58 -0.17
CA GLY A 222 14.56 -28.59 -0.12
C GLY A 222 14.37 -27.35 -1.02
N ALA A 223 13.45 -27.41 -2.00
CA ALA A 223 13.13 -26.30 -2.88
C ALA A 223 12.04 -25.37 -2.34
N SER A 224 11.40 -25.72 -1.20
CA SER A 224 10.43 -24.85 -0.54
C SER A 224 11.13 -23.61 0.03
N ASN A 225 10.66 -22.41 -0.30
CA ASN A 225 11.24 -21.13 0.15
C ASN A 225 10.33 -20.36 1.11
N VAL A 226 9.15 -20.88 1.41
CA VAL A 226 8.25 -20.38 2.45
C VAL A 226 8.28 -21.26 3.69
N GLU A 227 8.04 -20.67 4.87
CA GLU A 227 7.89 -21.40 6.13
C GLU A 227 6.47 -21.94 6.30
N SER A 228 5.49 -21.15 5.87
CA SER A 228 4.07 -21.53 5.86
C SER A 228 3.35 -20.84 4.72
N LEU A 229 2.35 -21.54 4.15
CA LEU A 229 1.47 -20.97 3.14
C LEU A 229 0.13 -21.70 3.17
N ASN A 230 -0.93 -20.99 3.51
CA ASN A 230 -2.28 -21.50 3.62
C ASN A 230 -3.20 -20.74 2.67
N PHE A 231 -4.19 -21.44 2.10
CA PHE A 231 -5.17 -20.87 1.19
C PHE A 231 -6.59 -21.03 1.71
N ASN A 232 -7.41 -20.02 1.40
CA ASN A 232 -8.85 -20.05 1.61
C ASN A 232 -9.56 -19.64 0.31
N PHE A 233 -10.63 -20.35 -0.03
CA PHE A 233 -11.52 -20.00 -1.12
C PHE A 233 -12.86 -19.55 -0.57
N ASP A 234 -13.13 -18.26 -0.65
CA ASP A 234 -14.34 -17.62 -0.16
C ASP A 234 -15.24 -17.21 -1.34
N ARG A 235 -16.30 -18.00 -1.55
CA ARG A 235 -17.23 -17.79 -2.66
C ARG A 235 -18.16 -16.61 -2.45
N GLU A 236 -18.41 -16.19 -1.21
CA GLU A 236 -19.37 -15.13 -0.87
C GLU A 236 -18.79 -13.73 -1.05
N ARG A 237 -17.48 -13.61 -1.12
CA ARG A 237 -16.81 -12.32 -1.29
C ARG A 237 -17.00 -11.72 -2.68
N LYS A 238 -17.21 -12.56 -3.70
CA LYS A 238 -17.40 -12.06 -5.06
C LYS A 238 -18.79 -11.45 -5.20
N LYS A 239 -18.80 -10.15 -5.53
CA LYS A 239 -20.03 -9.40 -5.77
C LYS A 239 -19.99 -8.76 -7.16
N MET A 240 -21.11 -8.76 -7.84
CA MET A 240 -21.30 -8.08 -9.10
C MET A 240 -22.23 -6.88 -8.90
N PRO A 241 -21.74 -5.64 -9.04
CA PRO A 241 -22.58 -4.46 -8.89
C PRO A 241 -23.48 -4.26 -10.11
N ILE A 242 -24.70 -3.81 -9.84
CA ILE A 242 -25.57 -3.22 -10.84
C ILE A 242 -25.68 -1.73 -10.56
N VAL A 243 -25.35 -0.93 -11.56
CA VAL A 243 -25.44 0.52 -11.54
C VAL A 243 -26.71 0.93 -12.28
N PHE A 244 -27.44 1.90 -11.74
CA PHE A 244 -28.60 2.49 -12.38
C PHE A 244 -28.28 3.91 -12.81
N PHE A 245 -28.57 4.24 -14.05
CA PHE A 245 -28.59 5.63 -14.50
C PHE A 245 -29.90 5.93 -15.23
N GLN A 246 -30.33 7.18 -15.14
CA GLN A 246 -31.55 7.65 -15.81
C GLN A 246 -31.25 8.02 -17.25
N GLU A 247 -32.03 7.47 -18.16
CA GLU A 247 -32.05 7.97 -19.52
C GLU A 247 -32.63 9.38 -19.58
N SER A 248 -31.97 10.29 -20.30
CA SER A 248 -32.30 11.70 -20.31
C SER A 248 -33.69 11.99 -20.87
N ALA A 249 -34.18 11.20 -21.84
CA ALA A 249 -35.45 11.39 -22.51
C ALA A 249 -36.66 10.78 -21.74
N SER A 250 -36.54 9.48 -21.40
CA SER A 250 -37.63 8.71 -20.79
C SER A 250 -37.67 8.77 -19.27
N LYS A 251 -36.56 9.23 -18.64
CA LYS A 251 -36.35 9.18 -17.18
C LYS A 251 -36.40 7.75 -16.61
N ALA A 252 -36.39 6.73 -17.47
CA ALA A 252 -36.40 5.35 -17.05
C ALA A 252 -35.03 4.96 -16.44
N PRO A 253 -34.99 4.21 -15.34
CA PRO A 253 -33.75 3.69 -14.79
C PRO A 253 -33.27 2.51 -15.65
N ILE A 254 -32.06 2.61 -16.18
CA ILE A 254 -31.40 1.53 -16.96
C ILE A 254 -30.43 0.81 -16.04
N PRO A 255 -30.63 -0.49 -15.73
CA PRO A 255 -29.69 -1.30 -14.97
C PRO A 255 -28.53 -1.75 -15.86
N VAL A 256 -27.31 -1.50 -15.42
CA VAL A 256 -26.08 -1.98 -16.10
C VAL A 256 -25.26 -2.80 -15.13
N PRO A 257 -25.10 -4.11 -15.37
CA PRO A 257 -24.17 -4.94 -14.62
C PRO A 257 -22.74 -4.59 -15.00
N ILE A 258 -21.87 -4.45 -14.00
CA ILE A 258 -20.48 -4.04 -14.18
C ILE A 258 -19.56 -5.26 -13.97
N PRO A 259 -18.76 -5.64 -14.96
CA PRO A 259 -17.78 -6.72 -14.81
C PRO A 259 -16.62 -6.31 -13.90
N ASP A 260 -16.00 -7.29 -13.25
CA ASP A 260 -14.82 -7.11 -12.39
C ASP A 260 -13.49 -7.22 -13.16
N ILE A 261 -13.54 -7.44 -14.46
CA ILE A 261 -12.37 -7.63 -15.31
C ILE A 261 -12.10 -6.38 -16.12
N THR A 262 -10.88 -5.87 -16.01
CA THR A 262 -10.36 -4.76 -16.83
C THR A 262 -9.00 -5.11 -17.42
N PRO A 263 -8.50 -4.40 -18.44
CA PRO A 263 -7.16 -4.64 -18.98
C PRO A 263 -6.03 -4.53 -17.95
N LEU A 264 -6.22 -3.74 -16.87
CA LEU A 264 -5.25 -3.57 -15.78
C LEU A 264 -5.49 -4.54 -14.62
N ASN A 265 -6.65 -5.20 -14.60
CA ASN A 265 -6.99 -6.25 -13.65
C ASN A 265 -7.52 -7.49 -14.39
N PRO A 266 -6.65 -8.22 -15.12
CA PRO A 266 -7.04 -9.42 -15.82
C PRO A 266 -7.34 -10.56 -14.85
N PRO A 267 -8.11 -11.58 -15.26
CA PRO A 267 -8.35 -12.75 -14.43
C PRO A 267 -7.05 -13.52 -14.22
N LEU A 268 -6.65 -13.71 -12.97
CA LEU A 268 -5.51 -14.55 -12.57
C LEU A 268 -5.92 -16.01 -12.35
N GLY A 269 -7.20 -16.25 -12.06
CA GLY A 269 -7.81 -17.57 -11.94
C GLY A 269 -8.80 -17.84 -13.08
N ALA A 270 -8.77 -19.06 -13.62
CA ALA A 270 -9.61 -19.49 -14.74
C ALA A 270 -11.06 -19.80 -14.32
N ILE A 271 -11.26 -20.21 -13.05
CA ILE A 271 -12.58 -20.57 -12.53
C ILE A 271 -12.99 -19.59 -11.43
N PRO A 272 -13.71 -18.52 -11.77
CA PRO A 272 -14.28 -17.62 -10.77
C PRO A 272 -15.47 -18.29 -10.06
N PRO A 273 -15.79 -17.92 -8.81
CA PRO A 273 -16.98 -18.39 -8.14
C PRO A 273 -18.26 -17.94 -8.84
N LEU A 274 -19.23 -18.82 -8.97
CA LEU A 274 -20.54 -18.60 -9.60
C LEU A 274 -21.68 -19.00 -8.65
N PRO A 275 -22.83 -18.31 -8.68
CA PRO A 275 -23.01 -16.96 -9.21
C PRO A 275 -22.46 -15.93 -8.23
N PRO A 276 -21.99 -14.80 -8.70
CA PRO A 276 -21.64 -13.71 -7.78
C PRO A 276 -22.92 -13.17 -7.13
N LYS A 277 -22.80 -12.70 -5.90
CA LYS A 277 -23.88 -11.97 -5.26
C LYS A 277 -24.12 -10.67 -6.05
N ILE A 278 -25.35 -10.49 -6.54
CA ILE A 278 -25.72 -9.26 -7.23
C ILE A 278 -26.02 -8.20 -6.17
N GLU A 279 -25.37 -7.05 -6.27
CA GLU A 279 -25.57 -5.92 -5.36
C GLU A 279 -25.88 -4.64 -6.13
N GLN A 280 -27.03 -4.04 -5.80
CA GLN A 280 -27.41 -2.76 -6.37
C GLN A 280 -26.62 -1.65 -5.66
N LEU A 281 -25.90 -0.83 -6.44
CA LEU A 281 -25.22 0.33 -5.88
C LEU A 281 -26.21 1.45 -5.62
N ALA A 282 -26.29 1.87 -4.35
CA ALA A 282 -27.03 3.05 -3.95
C ALA A 282 -26.34 4.33 -4.45
N ASP A 283 -27.10 5.42 -4.51
CA ASP A 283 -26.61 6.78 -4.82
C ASP A 283 -25.88 6.92 -6.15
N THR A 284 -26.32 6.21 -7.19
CA THR A 284 -25.78 6.36 -8.55
C THR A 284 -26.68 7.16 -9.48
N ALA A 285 -27.97 7.31 -9.16
CA ALA A 285 -28.95 7.94 -10.03
C ALA A 285 -28.71 9.45 -10.30
N HIS A 286 -27.98 10.14 -9.44
CA HIS A 286 -27.63 11.55 -9.60
C HIS A 286 -26.28 11.77 -10.32
N LEU A 287 -25.55 10.68 -10.60
CA LEU A 287 -24.27 10.73 -11.29
C LEU A 287 -24.46 10.75 -12.80
N SER A 288 -23.52 11.33 -13.51
CA SER A 288 -23.44 11.14 -14.96
C SER A 288 -23.13 9.67 -15.28
N ALA A 289 -23.49 9.21 -16.47
CA ALA A 289 -23.24 7.83 -16.87
C ALA A 289 -21.74 7.39 -16.72
N PRO A 290 -20.74 8.20 -17.12
CA PRO A 290 -19.33 7.86 -16.87
C PRO A 290 -18.98 7.75 -15.38
N GLU A 291 -19.48 8.67 -14.54
CA GLU A 291 -19.21 8.64 -13.08
C GLU A 291 -19.85 7.40 -12.43
N ALA A 292 -21.09 7.08 -12.78
CA ALA A 292 -21.77 5.90 -12.29
C ALA A 292 -21.06 4.59 -12.71
N LEU A 293 -20.59 4.50 -13.96
CA LEU A 293 -19.79 3.36 -14.43
C LEU A 293 -18.48 3.24 -13.66
N MET A 294 -17.75 4.34 -13.43
CA MET A 294 -16.51 4.32 -12.67
C MET A 294 -16.73 3.86 -11.24
N LYS A 295 -17.81 4.31 -10.58
CA LYS A 295 -18.20 3.84 -9.24
C LYS A 295 -18.50 2.34 -9.24
N GLY A 296 -19.15 1.84 -10.30
CA GLY A 296 -19.38 0.41 -10.50
C GLY A 296 -18.10 -0.39 -10.67
N PHE A 297 -17.17 0.07 -11.50
CA PHE A 297 -15.86 -0.57 -11.66
C PHE A 297 -15.06 -0.57 -10.36
N ALA A 298 -15.10 0.52 -9.58
CA ALA A 298 -14.47 0.60 -8.27
C ALA A 298 -14.98 -0.49 -7.32
N PHE A 299 -16.31 -0.60 -7.23
CA PHE A 299 -16.94 -1.62 -6.38
C PHE A 299 -16.61 -3.04 -6.87
N ALA A 300 -16.69 -3.30 -8.16
CA ALA A 300 -16.37 -4.60 -8.75
C ALA A 300 -14.90 -5.00 -8.49
N ALA A 301 -13.95 -4.07 -8.63
CA ALA A 301 -12.54 -4.32 -8.35
C ALA A 301 -12.29 -4.68 -6.88
N LEU A 302 -12.92 -4.00 -5.94
CA LEU A 302 -12.80 -4.28 -4.50
C LEU A 302 -13.36 -5.66 -4.10
N HIS A 303 -14.31 -6.21 -4.86
CA HIS A 303 -14.98 -7.48 -4.58
C HIS A 303 -14.67 -8.56 -5.62
N SER A 304 -13.58 -8.42 -6.37
CA SER A 304 -13.20 -9.37 -7.40
C SER A 304 -12.54 -10.64 -6.86
N ASP A 305 -11.84 -10.54 -5.73
CA ASP A 305 -11.03 -11.60 -5.18
C ASP A 305 -11.86 -12.62 -4.38
N SER A 306 -11.55 -13.88 -4.58
CA SER A 306 -12.21 -15.01 -3.92
C SER A 306 -11.25 -16.05 -3.36
N VAL A 307 -10.00 -16.05 -3.80
CA VAL A 307 -8.95 -16.93 -3.26
C VAL A 307 -7.95 -16.07 -2.52
N PHE A 308 -7.72 -16.40 -1.27
CA PHE A 308 -6.81 -15.70 -0.37
C PHE A 308 -5.75 -16.66 0.14
N GLY A 309 -4.49 -16.20 0.12
CA GLY A 309 -3.36 -16.92 0.70
C GLY A 309 -2.74 -16.10 1.83
N ASN A 310 -2.30 -16.77 2.89
CA ASN A 310 -1.51 -16.16 3.96
C ASN A 310 -0.30 -17.05 4.23
N GLY A 311 0.85 -16.42 4.40
CA GLY A 311 2.08 -17.16 4.60
C GLY A 311 3.17 -16.35 5.30
N GLN A 312 4.26 -17.05 5.56
CA GLN A 312 5.47 -16.50 6.12
C GLN A 312 6.69 -17.07 5.38
N LEU A 313 7.68 -16.24 5.16
CA LEU A 313 8.95 -16.62 4.57
C LEU A 313 10.14 -16.05 5.35
N ASP A 314 11.26 -16.74 5.27
CA ASP A 314 12.57 -16.22 5.66
C ASP A 314 13.21 -15.55 4.43
N VAL A 315 13.55 -14.26 4.59
CA VAL A 315 14.09 -13.44 3.50
C VAL A 315 15.43 -13.96 3.01
N MET A 316 16.24 -14.52 3.91
CA MET A 316 17.55 -15.07 3.53
C MET A 316 17.39 -16.31 2.65
N ARG A 317 16.39 -17.13 2.93
CA ARG A 317 16.04 -18.33 2.16
C ARG A 317 15.38 -17.97 0.83
N TYR A 318 14.50 -16.99 0.82
CA TYR A 318 13.85 -16.49 -0.41
C TYR A 318 14.84 -15.73 -1.31
N GLY A 319 15.88 -15.12 -0.71
CA GLY A 319 16.98 -14.42 -1.40
C GLY A 319 16.64 -13.03 -1.92
N ARG A 320 15.42 -12.55 -1.74
CA ARG A 320 14.91 -11.23 -2.15
C ARG A 320 13.88 -10.71 -1.16
N LEU A 321 13.47 -9.44 -1.33
CA LEU A 321 12.33 -8.89 -0.62
C LEU A 321 11.05 -9.16 -1.43
N LEU A 322 10.04 -9.74 -0.78
CA LEU A 322 8.68 -9.75 -1.32
C LEU A 322 8.08 -8.36 -1.10
N ARG A 323 7.45 -7.82 -2.14
CA ARG A 323 6.83 -6.49 -2.11
C ARG A 323 5.33 -6.58 -2.31
N SER A 324 4.59 -5.77 -1.60
CA SER A 324 3.15 -5.58 -1.83
C SER A 324 2.87 -4.93 -3.19
N ARG A 325 1.63 -4.94 -3.62
CA ARG A 325 1.15 -4.32 -4.87
C ARG A 325 1.81 -4.87 -6.14
N ARG A 326 2.34 -6.09 -6.10
CA ARG A 326 2.97 -6.76 -7.25
C ARG A 326 2.48 -8.19 -7.38
N LEU A 327 2.65 -8.77 -8.56
CA LEU A 327 2.37 -10.18 -8.78
C LEU A 327 3.48 -11.06 -8.22
N VAL A 328 3.09 -12.25 -7.74
CA VAL A 328 4.00 -13.31 -7.35
C VAL A 328 3.44 -14.65 -7.82
N GLY A 329 4.31 -15.57 -8.18
CA GLY A 329 3.94 -16.94 -8.48
C GLY A 329 3.85 -17.79 -7.24
N VAL A 330 2.95 -18.78 -7.23
CA VAL A 330 2.85 -19.82 -6.20
C VAL A 330 2.99 -21.19 -6.87
N ARG A 331 3.80 -22.07 -6.28
CA ARG A 331 4.07 -23.43 -6.76
C ARG A 331 4.07 -24.42 -5.60
N GLY A 332 3.51 -25.62 -5.87
CA GLY A 332 3.46 -26.71 -4.90
C GLY A 332 2.31 -26.65 -3.91
N ALA A 333 1.37 -25.70 -4.09
CA ALA A 333 0.14 -25.65 -3.31
C ALA A 333 -0.99 -26.52 -3.90
N GLY A 334 -0.74 -27.17 -5.04
CA GLY A 334 -1.68 -28.00 -5.77
C GLY A 334 -2.45 -27.25 -6.85
N LEU A 335 -2.97 -28.01 -7.81
CA LEU A 335 -3.63 -27.50 -9.02
C LEU A 335 -4.65 -26.36 -8.77
N PRO A 336 -5.51 -26.40 -7.74
CA PRO A 336 -6.46 -25.29 -7.51
C PRO A 336 -5.80 -23.99 -7.10
N PHE A 337 -4.63 -24.03 -6.44
CA PHE A 337 -4.00 -22.90 -5.81
C PHE A 337 -2.66 -22.47 -6.43
N ASP A 338 -2.04 -23.29 -7.26
CA ASP A 338 -0.86 -22.90 -8.01
C ASP A 338 -1.17 -21.77 -9.00
N GLY A 339 -0.23 -20.90 -9.28
CA GLY A 339 -0.38 -19.84 -10.27
C GLY A 339 0.00 -18.44 -9.77
N LEU A 340 -0.48 -17.41 -10.48
CA LEU A 340 -0.20 -16.02 -10.15
C LEU A 340 -1.17 -15.50 -9.09
N TYR A 341 -0.62 -14.69 -8.18
CA TYR A 341 -1.34 -13.96 -7.14
C TYR A 341 -0.89 -12.51 -7.09
N TYR A 342 -1.77 -11.65 -6.64
CA TYR A 342 -1.47 -10.29 -6.25
C TYR A 342 -1.10 -10.26 -4.76
N VAL A 343 0.05 -9.66 -4.43
CA VAL A 343 0.49 -9.51 -3.05
C VAL A 343 -0.22 -8.31 -2.44
N GLN A 344 -1.13 -8.59 -1.49
CA GLN A 344 -1.93 -7.54 -0.85
C GLN A 344 -1.16 -6.84 0.26
N THR A 345 -0.58 -7.60 1.17
CA THR A 345 0.15 -7.05 2.31
C THR A 345 1.46 -7.77 2.48
N VAL A 346 2.45 -7.04 2.98
CA VAL A 346 3.72 -7.60 3.43
C VAL A 346 4.09 -6.93 4.75
N THR A 347 4.33 -7.73 5.77
CA THR A 347 4.86 -7.27 7.06
C THR A 347 6.29 -7.76 7.19
N HIS A 348 7.23 -6.86 7.19
CA HIS A 348 8.64 -7.11 7.45
C HIS A 348 8.88 -7.17 8.96
N GLN A 349 9.58 -8.19 9.41
CA GLN A 349 10.00 -8.36 10.81
C GLN A 349 11.50 -8.63 10.81
N ILE A 350 12.26 -7.65 11.28
CA ILE A 350 13.71 -7.71 11.33
C ILE A 350 14.11 -7.70 12.81
N GLU A 351 14.80 -8.75 13.22
CA GLU A 351 15.39 -8.91 14.54
C GLU A 351 16.87 -9.30 14.39
N ARG A 352 17.63 -9.27 15.46
CA ARG A 352 19.05 -9.65 15.39
C ARG A 352 19.17 -11.11 14.92
N GLY A 353 19.75 -11.29 13.73
CA GLY A 353 19.98 -12.62 13.15
C GLY A 353 18.78 -13.23 12.42
N ALA A 354 17.64 -12.53 12.33
CA ALA A 354 16.45 -13.04 11.65
C ALA A 354 15.76 -11.94 10.84
N TYR A 355 15.35 -12.28 9.62
CA TYR A 355 14.51 -11.42 8.81
C TYR A 355 13.40 -12.23 8.18
N LYS A 356 12.19 -12.02 8.67
CA LYS A 356 10.99 -12.70 8.19
C LYS A 356 10.02 -11.72 7.54
N GLN A 357 9.26 -12.23 6.59
CA GLN A 357 8.13 -11.52 6.01
C GLN A 357 6.87 -12.38 6.15
N SER A 358 5.83 -11.81 6.77
CA SER A 358 4.47 -12.34 6.69
C SER A 358 3.75 -11.64 5.55
N PHE A 359 2.96 -12.35 4.78
CA PHE A 359 2.31 -11.79 3.60
C PHE A 359 0.89 -12.33 3.40
N SER A 360 0.08 -11.55 2.69
CA SER A 360 -1.21 -11.98 2.18
C SER A 360 -1.28 -11.87 0.66
N LEU A 361 -1.93 -12.84 0.05
CA LEU A 361 -2.11 -12.99 -1.38
C LEU A 361 -3.59 -12.98 -1.73
N ALA A 362 -3.92 -12.49 -2.91
CA ALA A 362 -5.29 -12.56 -3.41
C ALA A 362 -5.35 -12.89 -4.91
N ARG A 363 -6.43 -13.57 -5.30
CA ARG A 363 -6.72 -13.93 -6.68
C ARG A 363 -8.23 -14.07 -6.88
N ASN A 364 -8.70 -13.79 -8.07
CA ASN A 364 -10.13 -13.74 -8.43
C ASN A 364 -10.78 -15.10 -8.75
N GLY A 365 -10.06 -16.21 -8.71
CA GLY A 365 -10.60 -17.54 -9.01
C GLY A 365 -9.63 -18.67 -8.79
N LEU A 366 -10.11 -19.90 -8.87
CA LEU A 366 -9.31 -21.12 -8.79
C LEU A 366 -8.64 -21.42 -10.14
N ILE A 367 -7.63 -22.28 -10.11
CA ILE A 367 -6.83 -22.73 -11.26
C ILE A 367 -6.18 -21.57 -11.99
N SER A 368 -4.90 -21.68 -12.25
CA SER A 368 -4.12 -20.61 -12.90
C SER A 368 -4.56 -20.37 -14.35
N THR A 369 -4.56 -19.10 -14.77
CA THR A 369 -4.68 -18.73 -16.19
C THR A 369 -3.37 -18.89 -16.94
N VAL A 370 -2.25 -19.07 -16.25
CA VAL A 370 -0.94 -19.34 -16.85
C VAL A 370 -0.52 -20.78 -16.60
N PRO A 371 0.01 -21.50 -17.61
CA PRO A 371 0.33 -22.92 -17.49
C PRO A 371 1.49 -23.20 -16.53
N GLN A 372 2.46 -22.30 -16.45
CA GLN A 372 3.59 -22.38 -15.52
C GLN A 372 3.97 -20.99 -15.01
N VAL A 373 4.29 -20.94 -13.72
CA VAL A 373 4.78 -19.72 -13.11
C VAL A 373 6.30 -19.68 -13.23
N PRO A 374 6.91 -18.55 -13.66
CA PRO A 374 8.37 -18.40 -13.71
C PRO A 374 9.01 -18.64 -12.32
N VAL A 375 10.21 -19.18 -12.33
CA VAL A 375 11.01 -19.42 -11.11
C VAL A 375 11.63 -18.13 -10.61
#